data_ce9606860e77b1ef50afacf03e68192c
#
_entry.id   ce9606860e77b1ef50afacf03e68192c
#
_cell.length_a   1.000
_cell.length_b   1.000
_cell.length_c   1.000
_cell.angle_alpha   90.00
_cell.angle_beta   90.00
_cell.angle_gamma   90.00
#
_symmetry.space_group_name_H-M   'P 1'
#
loop_
_entity.id
_entity.type
_entity.pdbx_description
1 polymer ?
#
loop_
_entity_poly.entity_id
_entity_poly.type
_entity_poly.pdbx_seq_one_letter_code
_entity_poly.pdbx_strand_id
1 'polypeptide(L)'
;MTIQPVASTPAHVPTVALRYALIPVHGYGIAVATVARMLDGDGDGDSAQARVLAPAEPVPYGAQPVLLAESTVYGMTCVEELLQRWGPLPKPWLVLVSDAPAPPVPDARYLLRALGGRLAGVARVPYLPALRGVRTADEALEHKDVLAAAGRLRRTMEGTTRR
;
A
#
# COMPACT_ATOMS: atom_id res chain seq x y z
N MET A 1 -53.14 19.32 12.79
CA MET A 1 -51.97 19.79 12.02
C MET A 1 -50.86 18.78 12.17
N THR A 2 -50.67 17.94 11.20
CA THR A 2 -49.66 16.86 11.29
C THR A 2 -48.38 17.34 10.60
N ILE A 3 -47.34 17.56 11.37
CA ILE A 3 -46.03 17.90 10.81
C ILE A 3 -45.37 16.58 10.43
N GLN A 4 -45.30 16.28 9.15
CA GLN A 4 -44.51 15.17 8.68
C GLN A 4 -43.02 15.53 8.81
N PRO A 5 -42.18 14.68 9.45
CA PRO A 5 -40.75 14.87 9.40
C PRO A 5 -40.29 14.70 7.96
N VAL A 6 -39.69 15.72 7.41
CA VAL A 6 -38.97 15.62 6.15
C VAL A 6 -37.80 14.69 6.40
N ALA A 7 -37.90 13.47 5.89
CA ALA A 7 -36.79 12.57 5.87
C ALA A 7 -35.69 13.21 4.99
N SER A 8 -34.71 13.79 5.61
CA SER A 8 -33.51 14.21 4.92
C SER A 8 -32.80 12.94 4.41
N THR A 9 -33.02 12.63 3.16
CA THR A 9 -32.20 11.59 2.50
C THR A 9 -30.77 12.07 2.60
N PRO A 10 -29.84 11.30 3.24
CA PRO A 10 -28.46 11.70 3.25
C PRO A 10 -28.00 11.82 1.81
N ALA A 11 -27.48 13.00 1.46
CA ALA A 11 -26.90 13.22 0.16
C ALA A 11 -25.85 12.12 -0.06
N HIS A 12 -26.08 11.27 -1.05
CA HIS A 12 -25.13 10.23 -1.43
C HIS A 12 -23.95 10.96 -2.07
N VAL A 13 -22.96 11.33 -1.24
CA VAL A 13 -21.66 11.77 -1.74
C VAL A 13 -21.08 10.55 -2.44
N PRO A 14 -20.83 10.62 -3.78
CA PRO A 14 -20.18 9.51 -4.46
C PRO A 14 -18.82 9.33 -3.82
N THR A 15 -18.70 8.31 -2.97
CA THR A 15 -17.42 7.87 -2.44
C THR A 15 -16.66 7.30 -3.63
N VAL A 16 -15.65 7.99 -4.13
CA VAL A 16 -14.75 7.42 -5.13
C VAL A 16 -14.21 6.14 -4.53
N ALA A 17 -14.46 5.01 -5.19
CA ALA A 17 -14.04 3.72 -4.70
C ALA A 17 -12.51 3.71 -4.58
N LEU A 18 -12.02 3.42 -3.37
CA LEU A 18 -10.60 3.29 -3.10
C LEU A 18 -10.03 2.15 -3.95
N ARG A 19 -8.98 2.43 -4.71
CA ARG A 19 -8.33 1.42 -5.55
C ARG A 19 -7.39 0.54 -4.75
N TYR A 20 -6.57 1.14 -3.89
CA TYR A 20 -5.58 0.46 -3.07
C TYR A 20 -5.78 0.76 -1.59
N ALA A 21 -5.92 -0.28 -0.80
CA ALA A 21 -5.96 -0.21 0.65
C ALA A 21 -4.62 -0.73 1.21
N LEU A 22 -3.81 0.16 1.76
CA LEU A 22 -2.46 -0.15 2.20
C LEU A 22 -2.45 -0.58 3.66
N ILE A 23 -1.78 -1.70 3.93
CA ILE A 23 -1.66 -2.30 5.25
C ILE A 23 -0.18 -2.41 5.59
N PRO A 24 0.37 -1.50 6.42
CA PRO A 24 1.74 -1.66 6.93
C PRO A 24 1.78 -2.87 7.85
N VAL A 25 2.71 -3.79 7.58
CA VAL A 25 2.80 -5.02 8.40
C VAL A 25 3.61 -4.80 9.68
N HIS A 26 4.44 -3.78 9.69
CA HIS A 26 5.25 -3.40 10.86
C HIS A 26 5.53 -1.89 10.85
N GLY A 27 4.92 -1.19 11.74
CA GLY A 27 5.18 0.24 11.94
C GLY A 27 4.70 1.16 10.80
N TYR A 28 4.55 2.42 11.14
CA TYR A 28 4.22 3.49 10.21
C TYR A 28 5.36 4.52 10.24
N GLY A 29 5.85 4.88 9.04
CA GLY A 29 6.93 5.85 8.94
C GLY A 29 6.96 6.51 7.57
N ILE A 30 8.03 7.27 7.31
CA ILE A 30 8.17 8.04 6.07
C ILE A 30 8.09 7.14 4.81
N ALA A 31 8.62 5.93 4.86
CA ALA A 31 8.57 5.01 3.73
C ALA A 31 7.12 4.61 3.41
N VAL A 32 6.32 4.29 4.42
CA VAL A 32 4.89 3.95 4.25
C VAL A 32 4.13 5.14 3.69
N ALA A 33 4.31 6.32 4.26
CA ALA A 33 3.67 7.54 3.79
C ALA A 33 4.04 7.84 2.33
N THR A 34 5.32 7.65 1.96
CA THR A 34 5.80 7.89 0.60
C THR A 34 5.22 6.88 -0.39
N VAL A 35 5.19 5.60 -0.04
CA VAL A 35 4.58 4.57 -0.92
C VAL A 35 3.09 4.83 -1.10
N ALA A 36 2.38 5.25 -0.07
CA ALA A 36 0.98 5.64 -0.18
C ALA A 36 0.80 6.78 -1.21
N ARG A 37 1.63 7.79 -1.17
CA ARG A 37 1.61 8.89 -2.14
C ARG A 37 2.00 8.44 -3.55
N MET A 38 2.97 7.54 -3.66
CA MET A 38 3.35 6.94 -4.94
C MET A 38 2.18 6.25 -5.63
N LEU A 39 1.37 5.51 -4.89
CA LEU A 39 0.22 4.77 -5.40
C LEU A 39 -1.01 5.64 -5.61
N ASP A 40 -1.12 6.72 -4.87
CA ASP A 40 -2.21 7.69 -5.04
C ASP A 40 -2.07 8.47 -6.36
N GLY A 41 -0.85 8.63 -6.85
CA GLY A 41 -0.59 9.34 -8.11
C GLY A 41 -0.90 10.83 -8.01
N ASP A 42 -1.42 11.39 -9.10
CA ASP A 42 -1.80 12.80 -9.19
C ASP A 42 -3.21 13.09 -8.62
N GLY A 43 -3.70 12.20 -7.75
CA GLY A 43 -5.01 12.37 -7.15
C GLY A 43 -5.09 13.66 -6.33
N ASP A 44 -5.82 14.64 -6.84
CA ASP A 44 -6.27 15.78 -6.05
C ASP A 44 -7.20 15.29 -4.93
N GLY A 45 -6.94 15.66 -3.71
CA GLY A 45 -7.55 15.27 -2.44
C GLY A 45 -8.95 14.64 -2.38
N ASP A 46 -9.82 14.87 -3.35
CA ASP A 46 -11.14 14.26 -3.43
C ASP A 46 -11.19 12.92 -4.19
N SER A 47 -10.10 12.55 -4.86
CA SER A 47 -10.01 11.31 -5.63
C SER A 47 -8.82 10.45 -5.20
N ALA A 48 -8.58 10.36 -3.90
CA ALA A 48 -7.54 9.50 -3.35
C ALA A 48 -7.71 8.05 -3.80
N GLN A 49 -6.76 7.54 -4.58
CA GLN A 49 -6.77 6.16 -5.08
C GLN A 49 -6.16 5.18 -4.09
N ALA A 50 -5.30 5.65 -3.19
CA ALA A 50 -4.62 4.83 -2.21
C ALA A 50 -4.69 5.49 -0.83
N ARG A 51 -4.94 4.67 0.18
CA ARG A 51 -4.98 5.11 1.58
C ARG A 51 -4.41 4.05 2.49
N VAL A 52 -3.67 4.46 3.51
CA VAL A 52 -3.22 3.57 4.58
C VAL A 52 -4.38 3.31 5.53
N LEU A 53 -4.67 2.04 5.77
CA LEU A 53 -5.72 1.64 6.70
C LEU A 53 -5.25 1.82 8.15
N ALA A 54 -6.18 2.21 9.02
CA ALA A 54 -5.94 2.23 10.46
C ALA A 54 -5.79 0.79 10.98
N PRO A 55 -5.13 0.59 12.14
CA PRO A 55 -5.08 -0.73 12.78
C PRO A 55 -6.50 -1.30 12.98
N ALA A 56 -6.69 -2.56 12.61
CA ALA A 56 -7.97 -3.26 12.68
C ALA A 56 -9.09 -2.69 11.78
N GLU A 57 -8.80 -1.72 10.91
CA GLU A 57 -9.76 -1.26 9.91
C GLU A 57 -9.96 -2.35 8.86
N PRO A 58 -11.22 -2.71 8.54
CA PRO A 58 -11.48 -3.71 7.49
C PRO A 58 -11.12 -3.16 6.11
N VAL A 59 -10.71 -4.05 5.21
CA VAL A 59 -10.44 -3.69 3.82
C VAL A 59 -11.75 -3.23 3.16
N PRO A 60 -11.82 -2.01 2.61
CA PRO A 60 -13.03 -1.54 1.92
C PRO A 60 -13.39 -2.45 0.74
N TYR A 61 -14.67 -2.68 0.54
CA TYR A 61 -15.15 -3.49 -0.57
C TYR A 61 -14.70 -2.91 -1.91
N GLY A 62 -14.16 -3.77 -2.77
CA GLY A 62 -13.66 -3.38 -4.10
C GLY A 62 -12.24 -2.84 -4.12
N ALA A 63 -11.63 -2.54 -2.97
CA ALA A 63 -10.23 -2.11 -2.91
C ALA A 63 -9.30 -3.31 -2.99
N GLN A 64 -8.18 -3.14 -3.72
CA GLN A 64 -7.08 -4.10 -3.72
C GLN A 64 -6.27 -3.93 -2.45
N PRO A 65 -6.18 -4.95 -1.58
CA PRO A 65 -5.31 -4.87 -0.41
C PRO A 65 -3.84 -4.94 -0.83
N VAL A 66 -3.02 -4.09 -0.23
CA VAL A 66 -1.59 -3.97 -0.50
C VAL A 66 -0.84 -4.00 0.83
N LEU A 67 -0.05 -5.05 1.05
CA LEU A 67 0.82 -5.16 2.21
C LEU A 67 2.10 -4.37 1.96
N LEU A 68 2.55 -3.64 2.97
CA LEU A 68 3.81 -2.91 2.95
C LEU A 68 4.76 -3.51 3.97
N ALA A 69 5.91 -3.98 3.52
CA ALA A 69 6.93 -4.57 4.38
C ALA A 69 8.33 -4.13 3.94
N GLU A 70 9.24 -4.07 4.89
CA GLU A 70 10.67 -3.96 4.59
C GLU A 70 11.24 -5.32 4.17
N SER A 71 12.31 -5.30 3.37
CA SER A 71 12.97 -6.50 2.84
C SER A 71 13.85 -7.21 3.86
N THR A 72 13.41 -7.26 5.10
CA THR A 72 14.10 -7.92 6.23
C THR A 72 13.42 -9.26 6.56
N VAL A 73 14.11 -10.12 7.29
CA VAL A 73 13.51 -11.36 7.83
C VAL A 73 12.33 -11.01 8.74
N TYR A 74 12.48 -9.99 9.58
CA TYR A 74 11.39 -9.52 10.44
C TYR A 74 10.17 -9.06 9.63
N GLY A 75 10.39 -8.25 8.60
CA GLY A 75 9.31 -7.80 7.72
C GLY A 75 8.59 -8.97 7.04
N MET A 76 9.33 -9.94 6.53
CA MET A 76 8.74 -11.13 5.89
C MET A 76 8.00 -12.02 6.88
N THR A 77 8.48 -12.12 8.13
CA THR A 77 7.78 -12.85 9.20
C THR A 77 6.44 -12.18 9.53
N CYS A 78 6.40 -10.86 9.60
CA CYS A 78 5.15 -10.12 9.81
C CYS A 78 4.15 -10.36 8.67
N VAL A 79 4.62 -10.42 7.43
CA VAL A 79 3.78 -10.77 6.27
C VAL A 79 3.20 -12.17 6.42
N GLU A 80 4.03 -13.15 6.76
CA GLU A 80 3.60 -14.53 6.96
C GLU A 80 2.52 -14.63 8.04
N GLU A 81 2.73 -14.02 9.19
CA GLU A 81 1.76 -14.01 10.28
C GLU A 81 0.42 -13.39 9.87
N LEU A 82 0.47 -12.29 9.13
CA LEU A 82 -0.73 -11.64 8.63
C LEU A 82 -1.48 -12.53 7.63
N LEU A 83 -0.77 -13.17 6.70
CA LEU A 83 -1.36 -14.05 5.71
C LEU A 83 -2.00 -15.31 6.34
N GLN A 84 -1.45 -15.80 7.45
CA GLN A 84 -2.06 -16.91 8.19
C GLN A 84 -3.46 -16.58 8.72
N ARG A 85 -3.72 -15.30 9.00
CA ARG A 85 -5.00 -14.80 9.50
C ARG A 85 -5.84 -14.11 8.44
N TRP A 86 -5.40 -14.15 7.17
CA TRP A 86 -6.00 -13.36 6.10
C TRP A 86 -7.47 -13.73 5.80
N GLY A 87 -7.80 -15.03 5.88
CA GLY A 87 -9.16 -15.52 5.62
C GLY A 87 -9.57 -15.41 4.14
N PRO A 88 -10.89 -15.19 3.87
CA PRO A 88 -11.43 -15.24 2.51
C PRO A 88 -11.26 -13.96 1.70
N LEU A 89 -10.48 -13.00 2.16
CA LEU A 89 -10.21 -11.75 1.43
C LEU A 89 -9.46 -12.04 0.13
N PRO A 90 -9.56 -11.16 -0.88
CA PRO A 90 -8.75 -11.26 -2.08
C PRO A 90 -7.26 -11.30 -1.74
N LYS A 91 -6.48 -12.05 -2.52
CA LYS A 91 -5.02 -12.10 -2.33
C LYS A 91 -4.44 -10.69 -2.35
N PRO A 92 -3.61 -10.32 -1.36
CA PRO A 92 -3.01 -9.01 -1.35
C PRO A 92 -1.79 -8.93 -2.26
N TRP A 93 -1.50 -7.73 -2.74
CA TRP A 93 -0.18 -7.36 -3.24
C TRP A 93 0.78 -7.19 -2.08
N LEU A 94 2.05 -7.46 -2.31
CA LEU A 94 3.12 -7.09 -1.41
C LEU A 94 4.00 -6.03 -2.08
N VAL A 95 4.12 -4.87 -1.46
CA VAL A 95 5.13 -3.87 -1.80
C VAL A 95 6.28 -4.02 -0.82
N LEU A 96 7.41 -4.46 -1.33
CA LEU A 96 8.61 -4.73 -0.56
C LEU A 96 9.55 -3.53 -0.67
N VAL A 97 9.77 -2.84 0.44
CA VAL A 97 10.65 -1.67 0.50
C VAL A 97 12.03 -2.10 0.98
N SER A 98 13.05 -1.79 0.19
CA SER A 98 14.42 -2.10 0.58
C SER A 98 14.86 -1.21 1.76
N ASP A 99 15.29 -1.84 2.83
CA ASP A 99 15.76 -1.20 4.06
C ASP A 99 17.24 -0.75 3.97
N ALA A 100 17.96 -1.28 2.99
CA ALA A 100 19.38 -1.03 2.78
C ALA A 100 19.73 -1.09 1.29
N PRO A 101 20.88 -0.52 0.87
CA PRO A 101 21.33 -0.59 -0.53
C PRO A 101 21.85 -1.96 -0.96
N ALA A 102 21.67 -2.98 -0.13
CA ALA A 102 22.07 -4.35 -0.39
C ALA A 102 20.85 -5.22 -0.74
N PRO A 103 21.04 -6.33 -1.48
CA PRO A 103 19.96 -7.30 -1.69
C PRO A 103 19.46 -7.90 -0.36
N PRO A 104 18.21 -8.36 -0.31
CA PRO A 104 17.70 -9.05 0.88
C PRO A 104 18.57 -10.27 1.24
N VAL A 105 18.72 -10.52 2.53
CA VAL A 105 19.42 -11.71 3.00
C VAL A 105 18.73 -12.99 2.52
N PRO A 106 19.46 -14.14 2.41
CA PRO A 106 18.91 -15.39 1.86
C PRO A 106 17.61 -15.85 2.54
N ASP A 107 17.52 -15.72 3.86
CA ASP A 107 16.31 -16.14 4.60
C ASP A 107 15.08 -15.29 4.25
N ALA A 108 15.26 -13.98 4.06
CA ALA A 108 14.18 -13.11 3.60
C ALA A 108 13.72 -13.49 2.18
N ARG A 109 14.65 -13.81 1.29
CA ARG A 109 14.34 -14.27 -0.08
C ARG A 109 13.61 -15.60 -0.09
N TYR A 110 14.00 -16.51 0.79
CA TYR A 110 13.34 -17.80 0.95
C TYR A 110 11.88 -17.62 1.38
N LEU A 111 11.64 -16.83 2.43
CA LEU A 111 10.28 -16.53 2.91
C LEU A 111 9.43 -15.89 1.81
N LEU A 112 9.99 -14.94 1.07
CA LEU A 112 9.28 -14.27 -0.03
C LEU A 112 8.83 -15.30 -1.10
N ARG A 113 9.69 -16.22 -1.47
CA ARG A 113 9.34 -17.29 -2.44
C ARG A 113 8.29 -18.23 -1.89
N ALA A 114 8.39 -18.59 -0.61
CA ALA A 114 7.42 -19.46 0.04
C ALA A 114 6.02 -18.85 0.12
N LEU A 115 5.93 -17.53 0.26
CA LEU A 115 4.67 -16.79 0.35
C LEU A 115 4.07 -16.41 -1.01
N GLY A 116 4.81 -16.54 -2.10
CA GLY A 116 4.42 -16.06 -3.43
C GLY A 116 3.06 -16.55 -3.91
N GLY A 117 2.69 -17.81 -3.63
CA GLY A 117 1.39 -18.36 -4.00
C GLY A 117 0.20 -17.76 -3.25
N ARG A 118 0.43 -17.07 -2.15
CA ARG A 118 -0.59 -16.41 -1.32
C ARG A 118 -0.73 -14.91 -1.61
N LEU A 119 0.10 -14.40 -2.51
CA LEU A 119 0.13 -13.00 -2.93
C LEU A 119 -0.42 -12.86 -4.36
N ALA A 120 -1.09 -11.74 -4.62
CA ALA A 120 -1.50 -11.38 -5.98
C ALA A 120 -0.29 -11.00 -6.85
N GLY A 121 0.72 -10.43 -6.24
CA GLY A 121 1.97 -10.07 -6.87
C GLY A 121 2.91 -9.40 -5.87
N VAL A 122 4.15 -9.19 -6.29
CA VAL A 122 5.17 -8.51 -5.50
C VAL A 122 5.73 -7.35 -6.32
N ALA A 123 5.71 -6.16 -5.75
CA ALA A 123 6.36 -4.98 -6.30
C ALA A 123 7.49 -4.55 -5.36
N ARG A 124 8.56 -4.03 -5.92
CA ARG A 124 9.73 -3.62 -5.15
C ARG A 124 9.95 -2.13 -5.25
N VAL A 125 10.22 -1.51 -4.10
CA VAL A 125 10.70 -0.14 -4.01
C VAL A 125 12.17 -0.21 -3.59
N PRO A 126 13.09 0.36 -4.39
CA PRO A 126 14.52 0.29 -4.07
C PRO A 126 14.83 1.11 -2.81
N TYR A 127 16.02 0.89 -2.26
CA TYR A 127 16.51 1.76 -1.20
C TYR A 127 16.62 3.22 -1.71
N LEU A 128 15.95 4.12 -1.01
CA LEU A 128 15.88 5.54 -1.37
C LEU A 128 16.54 6.36 -0.27
N PRO A 129 17.81 6.74 -0.44
CA PRO A 129 18.54 7.52 0.57
C PRO A 129 17.85 8.85 0.94
N ALA A 130 17.15 9.45 -0.03
CA ALA A 130 16.43 10.70 0.17
C ALA A 130 15.41 10.64 1.32
N LEU A 131 14.83 9.47 1.59
CA LEU A 131 13.83 9.31 2.65
C LEU A 131 14.37 9.57 4.06
N ARG A 132 15.67 9.52 4.23
CA ARG A 132 16.32 9.79 5.52
C ARG A 132 16.40 11.29 5.84
N GLY A 133 16.27 12.14 4.83
CA GLY A 133 16.44 13.59 4.97
C GLY A 133 15.17 14.40 4.77
N VAL A 134 14.03 13.77 4.48
CA VAL A 134 12.77 14.46 4.24
C VAL A 134 11.84 14.35 5.45
N ARG A 135 10.94 15.32 5.60
CA ARG A 135 9.96 15.38 6.68
C ARG A 135 8.59 14.83 6.29
N THR A 136 8.26 14.90 5.00
CA THR A 136 6.96 14.53 4.45
C THR A 136 7.10 13.72 3.17
N ALA A 137 6.06 12.97 2.81
CA ALA A 137 6.01 12.25 1.56
C ALA A 137 6.02 13.19 0.34
N ASP A 138 5.39 14.37 0.44
CA ASP A 138 5.39 15.35 -0.64
C ASP A 138 6.80 15.88 -0.92
N GLU A 139 7.56 16.13 0.14
CA GLU A 139 8.98 16.51 0.02
C GLU A 139 9.82 15.38 -0.60
N ALA A 140 9.54 14.13 -0.24
CA ALA A 140 10.21 12.96 -0.83
C ALA A 140 9.99 12.89 -2.34
N LEU A 141 8.77 13.15 -2.81
CA LEU A 141 8.41 13.10 -4.23
C LEU A 141 9.03 14.22 -5.07
N GLU A 142 9.68 15.20 -4.47
CA GLU A 142 10.47 16.19 -5.20
C GLU A 142 11.82 15.63 -5.71
N HIS A 143 12.26 14.50 -5.15
CA HIS A 143 13.50 13.83 -5.56
C HIS A 143 13.28 12.95 -6.80
N LYS A 144 14.19 13.05 -7.78
CA LYS A 144 14.09 12.33 -9.07
C LYS A 144 14.08 10.82 -8.94
N ASP A 145 14.89 10.26 -8.05
CA ASP A 145 14.95 8.82 -7.80
C ASP A 145 13.67 8.30 -7.14
N VAL A 146 13.06 9.09 -6.27
CA VAL A 146 11.76 8.77 -5.66
C VAL A 146 10.64 8.79 -6.72
N LEU A 147 10.61 9.80 -7.58
CA LEU A 147 9.67 9.87 -8.71
C LEU A 147 9.83 8.70 -9.68
N ALA A 148 11.07 8.33 -9.99
CA ALA A 148 11.35 7.18 -10.85
C ALA A 148 10.87 5.87 -10.22
N ALA A 149 11.09 5.69 -8.92
CA ALA A 149 10.59 4.53 -8.17
C ALA A 149 9.06 4.48 -8.17
N ALA A 150 8.39 5.62 -7.98
CA ALA A 150 6.93 5.73 -8.04
C ALA A 150 6.39 5.30 -9.42
N GLY A 151 7.00 5.74 -10.50
CA GLY A 151 6.62 5.35 -11.86
C GLY A 151 6.76 3.84 -12.09
N ARG A 152 7.85 3.24 -11.63
CA ARG A 152 8.07 1.78 -11.73
C ARG A 152 7.07 1.00 -10.91
N LEU A 153 6.79 1.44 -9.69
CA LEU A 153 5.82 0.81 -8.81
C LEU A 153 4.42 0.78 -9.44
N ARG A 154 3.94 1.91 -9.93
CA ARG A 154 2.64 1.99 -10.60
C ARG A 154 2.57 1.10 -11.83
N ARG A 155 3.59 1.10 -12.68
CA ARG A 155 3.62 0.24 -13.87
C ARG A 155 3.59 -1.25 -13.51
N THR A 156 4.30 -1.66 -12.47
CA THR A 156 4.31 -3.05 -12.02
C THR A 156 2.93 -3.48 -11.56
N MET A 157 2.26 -2.68 -10.78
CA MET A 157 0.93 -3.01 -10.24
C MET A 157 -0.17 -2.91 -11.29
N GLU A 158 -0.11 -1.93 -12.17
CA GLU A 158 -1.11 -1.73 -13.24
C GLU A 158 -0.91 -2.71 -14.39
N GLY A 159 0.32 -3.05 -14.73
CA GLY A 159 0.64 -3.98 -15.83
C GLY A 159 0.10 -5.39 -15.65
N THR A 160 -0.10 -5.83 -14.42
CA THR A 160 -0.63 -7.15 -14.10
C THR A 160 -2.17 -7.20 -14.18
N THR A 161 -2.84 -6.06 -14.18
CA THR A 161 -4.30 -5.97 -14.26
C THR A 161 -4.82 -6.14 -15.69
N ARG A 162 -3.94 -6.14 -16.69
CA ARG A 162 -4.31 -6.21 -18.12
C ARG A 162 -4.20 -7.60 -18.78
N ARG A 163 -3.98 -8.65 -17.96
CA ARG A 163 -3.93 -10.02 -18.48
C ARG A 163 -5.13 -10.84 -18.07
#